data_eeaf0effed0940422c11514337833628
#
_entry.id   eeaf0effed0940422c11514337833628
#
_cell.length_a   1.000
_cell.length_b   1.000
_cell.length_c   1.000
_cell.angle_alpha   90.00
_cell.angle_beta   90.00
_cell.angle_gamma   90.00
#
_symmetry.space_group_name_H-M   'P 1'
#
loop_
_entity.id
_entity.type
_entity.pdbx_description
1 polymer ?
#
loop_
_entity_poly.entity_id
_entity_poly.type
_entity_poly.pdbx_seq_one_letter_code
_entity_poly.pdbx_strand_id
1 'polypeptide(L)'
;MKKTTKQLVTLMLILGVGCILEGCGKESNHSVTITLIHAWGGTEEDHVAMREIYEEFQEENPDINLQMISMPTREDMMRKVEDMIMVGNIPDIVSF
;
A
#
# COMPACT_ATOMS: atom_id res chain seq x y z
N MET A 1 29.53 -26.22 -33.43
CA MET A 1 28.78 -25.14 -33.49
C MET A 1 27.38 -25.41 -33.25
N LYS A 2 26.73 -26.31 -33.89
CA LYS A 2 25.36 -26.57 -33.66
C LYS A 2 25.08 -26.93 -32.22
N LYS A 3 25.96 -27.63 -31.57
CA LYS A 3 25.71 -28.01 -30.20
C LYS A 3 25.68 -26.77 -29.31
N THR A 4 26.54 -25.82 -29.57
CA THR A 4 26.60 -24.66 -28.77
C THR A 4 25.31 -23.87 -28.87
N THR A 5 24.74 -23.79 -30.05
CA THR A 5 23.53 -23.07 -30.24
C THR A 5 22.39 -23.70 -29.46
N LYS A 6 22.32 -25.02 -29.46
CA LYS A 6 21.27 -25.67 -28.73
C LYS A 6 21.40 -25.44 -27.23
N GLN A 7 22.62 -25.42 -26.73
CA GLN A 7 22.82 -25.24 -25.33
C GLN A 7 22.40 -23.83 -24.95
N LEU A 8 22.65 -22.87 -25.80
CA LEU A 8 22.26 -21.51 -25.50
C LEU A 8 20.75 -21.38 -25.42
N VAL A 9 20.05 -22.05 -26.33
CA VAL A 9 18.60 -21.97 -26.36
C VAL A 9 18.06 -22.60 -25.07
N THR A 10 18.63 -23.70 -24.66
CA THR A 10 18.18 -24.38 -23.45
C THR A 10 18.38 -23.49 -22.24
N LEU A 11 19.51 -22.79 -22.19
CA LEU A 11 19.76 -21.93 -21.07
C LEU A 11 18.77 -20.80 -21.04
N MET A 12 18.42 -20.26 -22.18
CA MET A 12 17.47 -19.16 -22.19
C MET A 12 16.11 -19.62 -21.71
N LEU A 13 15.73 -20.83 -22.05
CA LEU A 13 14.44 -21.34 -21.63
C LEU A 13 14.43 -21.50 -20.10
N ILE A 14 15.51 -21.95 -19.52
CA ILE A 14 15.56 -22.13 -18.09
C ILE A 14 15.46 -20.80 -17.41
N LEU A 15 16.11 -19.78 -17.93
CA LEU A 15 16.04 -18.46 -17.34
C LEU A 15 14.63 -17.92 -17.43
N GLY A 16 13.96 -18.15 -18.52
CA GLY A 16 12.61 -17.68 -18.68
C GLY A 16 11.68 -18.27 -17.61
N VAL A 17 11.85 -19.54 -17.34
CA VAL A 17 10.99 -20.19 -16.36
C VAL A 17 11.28 -19.59 -14.99
N GLY A 18 12.53 -19.31 -14.70
CA GLY A 18 12.86 -18.71 -13.43
C GLY A 18 12.19 -17.36 -13.25
N CYS A 19 12.17 -16.57 -14.30
CA CYS A 19 11.57 -15.27 -14.21
C CYS A 19 10.08 -15.38 -13.96
N ILE A 20 9.44 -16.32 -14.59
CA ILE A 20 8.01 -16.49 -14.40
C ILE A 20 7.71 -16.84 -12.95
N LEU A 21 8.52 -17.69 -12.36
CA LEU A 21 8.27 -18.07 -11.00
C LEU A 21 8.41 -16.87 -10.07
N GLU A 22 9.39 -16.03 -10.31
CA GLU A 22 9.53 -14.87 -9.48
C GLU A 22 8.33 -13.96 -9.65
N GLY A 23 7.87 -13.77 -10.84
CA GLY A 23 6.72 -12.94 -11.06
C GLY A 23 5.53 -13.42 -10.29
N CYS A 24 5.32 -14.71 -10.27
CA CYS A 24 4.21 -15.21 -9.55
C CYS A 24 4.38 -14.99 -8.08
N GLY A 25 5.56 -15.19 -7.59
CA GLY A 25 5.74 -15.04 -6.17
C GLY A 25 5.42 -13.68 -5.70
N LYS A 26 5.54 -12.70 -6.65
CA LYS A 26 5.39 -11.47 -6.13
C LYS A 26 4.07 -11.06 -6.04
N GLU A 27 3.22 -11.63 -6.53
CA GLU A 27 2.06 -11.21 -6.51
C GLU A 27 1.60 -10.79 -5.43
N SER A 28 2.02 -10.96 -4.67
CA SER A 28 1.75 -10.23 -3.69
C SER A 28 0.44 -9.78 -3.77
N ASN A 29 -0.19 -10.26 -4.39
CA ASN A 29 -1.40 -9.85 -4.39
C ASN A 29 -1.93 -9.93 -3.15
N HIS A 30 -1.31 -10.17 -2.19
CA HIS A 30 -1.91 -10.30 -0.97
C HIS A 30 -1.78 -9.04 -0.25
N SER A 31 -1.74 -7.94 -0.88
CA SER A 31 -1.65 -6.71 -0.16
C SER A 31 -2.95 -6.52 0.61
N VAL A 32 -2.85 -6.07 1.82
CA VAL A 32 -3.99 -5.79 2.68
C VAL A 32 -4.26 -4.30 2.57
N THR A 33 -5.52 -3.91 2.46
CA THR A 33 -5.89 -2.50 2.40
C THR A 33 -6.47 -2.09 3.75
N ILE A 34 -5.92 -1.05 4.36
CA ILE A 34 -6.39 -0.53 5.62
C ILE A 34 -6.81 0.91 5.41
N THR A 35 -8.02 1.25 5.81
CA THR A 35 -8.54 2.61 5.68
C THR A 35 -8.36 3.31 7.02
N LEU A 36 -7.61 4.42 7.01
CA LEU A 36 -7.32 5.17 8.21
C LEU A 36 -7.83 6.58 8.02
N ILE A 37 -8.59 7.11 8.96
CA ILE A 37 -9.03 8.48 8.91
C ILE A 37 -8.38 9.21 10.08
N HIS A 38 -7.83 10.39 9.82
CA HIS A 38 -7.14 11.15 10.85
C HIS A 38 -7.46 12.64 10.74
N ALA A 39 -7.16 13.38 11.77
CA ALA A 39 -7.41 14.80 11.84
C ALA A 39 -6.13 15.62 11.71
N TRP A 40 -5.11 15.07 11.04
CA TRP A 40 -3.83 15.73 10.89
C TRP A 40 -3.69 16.34 9.50
N GLY A 41 -4.75 16.94 9.00
CA GLY A 41 -4.76 17.49 7.65
C GLY A 41 -4.40 18.95 7.56
N GLY A 42 -4.08 19.59 8.69
CA GLY A 42 -3.74 20.99 8.68
C GLY A 42 -2.29 21.25 8.30
N THR A 43 -1.86 22.50 8.51
CA THR A 43 -0.51 22.89 8.13
C THR A 43 0.39 23.08 9.35
N GLU A 44 -0.11 22.81 10.56
CA GLU A 44 0.71 22.92 11.76
C GLU A 44 1.80 21.89 11.74
N GLU A 45 2.86 22.13 12.48
CA GLU A 45 4.01 21.25 12.45
C GLU A 45 3.68 19.84 12.91
N ASP A 46 2.86 19.71 13.92
CA ASP A 46 2.50 18.37 14.39
C ASP A 46 1.67 17.63 13.37
N HIS A 47 0.82 18.34 12.62
CA HIS A 47 0.05 17.69 11.57
C HIS A 47 0.96 17.18 10.46
N VAL A 48 1.92 17.99 10.07
CA VAL A 48 2.87 17.58 9.03
C VAL A 48 3.69 16.38 9.50
N ALA A 49 4.13 16.42 10.76
CA ALA A 49 4.95 15.34 11.32
C ALA A 49 4.17 14.04 11.35
N MET A 50 2.89 14.09 11.72
CA MET A 50 2.08 12.86 11.75
C MET A 50 1.89 12.28 10.36
N ARG A 51 1.66 13.13 9.38
CA ARG A 51 1.49 12.62 8.02
C ARG A 51 2.79 11.98 7.51
N GLU A 52 3.93 12.54 7.90
CA GLU A 52 5.21 11.96 7.49
C GLU A 52 5.41 10.58 8.12
N ILE A 53 4.96 10.40 9.36
CA ILE A 53 5.06 9.10 10.01
C ILE A 53 4.23 8.06 9.26
N TYR A 54 3.02 8.43 8.85
CA TYR A 54 2.19 7.50 8.11
C TYR A 54 2.81 7.17 6.75
N GLU A 55 3.44 8.16 6.11
CA GLU A 55 4.08 7.91 4.83
C GLU A 55 5.29 7.00 4.97
N GLU A 56 6.04 7.18 6.04
CA GLU A 56 7.16 6.29 6.29
C GLU A 56 6.68 4.87 6.53
N PHE A 57 5.60 4.71 7.27
CA PHE A 57 5.05 3.38 7.51
C PHE A 57 4.68 2.73 6.18
N GLN A 58 4.07 3.49 5.28
CA GLN A 58 3.67 2.95 3.99
C GLN A 58 4.91 2.53 3.17
N GLU A 59 5.96 3.31 3.24
CA GLU A 59 7.16 2.97 2.51
C GLU A 59 7.84 1.72 3.07
N GLU A 60 7.79 1.55 4.37
CA GLU A 60 8.41 0.39 4.98
C GLU A 60 7.54 -0.86 4.88
N ASN A 61 6.28 -0.70 4.57
CA ASN A 61 5.35 -1.83 4.49
C ASN A 61 4.59 -1.79 3.16
N PRO A 62 5.27 -2.03 2.05
CA PRO A 62 4.63 -1.89 0.74
C PRO A 62 3.53 -2.92 0.46
N ASP A 63 3.48 -3.98 1.26
CA ASP A 63 2.43 -4.97 1.10
C ASP A 63 1.16 -4.54 1.83
N ILE A 64 1.18 -3.42 2.56
CA ILE A 64 0.00 -2.89 3.21
C ILE A 64 -0.38 -1.62 2.47
N ASN A 65 -1.59 -1.56 1.94
CA ASN A 65 -2.07 -0.38 1.24
C ASN A 65 -2.82 0.48 2.25
N LEU A 66 -2.19 1.54 2.73
CA LEU A 66 -2.79 2.39 3.74
C LEU A 66 -3.54 3.52 3.04
N GLN A 67 -4.84 3.46 3.04
CA GLN A 67 -5.66 4.50 2.44
C GLN A 67 -5.99 5.51 3.51
N MET A 68 -5.42 6.70 3.42
CA MET A 68 -5.59 7.71 4.44
C MET A 68 -6.61 8.74 4.02
N ILE A 69 -7.52 9.06 4.91
CA ILE A 69 -8.49 10.11 4.71
C ILE A 69 -8.07 11.22 5.67
N SER A 70 -7.63 12.35 5.14
CA SER A 70 -7.02 13.39 5.92
C SER A 70 -8.02 14.51 6.12
N MET A 71 -8.38 14.78 7.35
CA MET A 71 -9.33 15.84 7.67
C MET A 71 -8.60 16.95 8.44
N PRO A 72 -9.00 18.20 8.25
CA PRO A 72 -8.29 19.30 8.86
C PRO A 72 -8.53 19.47 10.35
N THR A 73 -9.67 19.03 10.85
CA THR A 73 -9.97 19.17 12.27
C THR A 73 -10.60 17.90 12.79
N ARG A 74 -10.61 17.80 14.12
CA ARG A 74 -11.21 16.63 14.75
C ARG A 74 -12.72 16.63 14.51
N GLU A 75 -13.36 17.78 14.51
CA GLU A 75 -14.78 17.84 14.27
C GLU A 75 -15.13 17.36 12.87
N ASP A 76 -14.36 17.78 11.87
CA ASP A 76 -14.58 17.34 10.51
C ASP A 76 -14.38 15.84 10.40
N MET A 77 -13.35 15.32 11.10
CA MET A 77 -13.06 13.90 11.08
C MET A 77 -14.24 13.11 11.67
N MET A 78 -14.77 13.56 12.82
CA MET A 78 -15.87 12.85 13.44
C MET A 78 -17.11 12.86 12.56
N ARG A 79 -17.36 13.99 11.89
CA ARG A 79 -18.49 14.08 11.00
C ARG A 79 -18.31 13.12 9.83
N LYS A 80 -17.09 13.04 9.31
CA LYS A 80 -16.81 12.13 8.19
C LYS A 80 -16.98 10.67 8.62
N VAL A 81 -16.55 10.35 9.84
CA VAL A 81 -16.70 9.00 10.36
C VAL A 81 -18.19 8.63 10.45
N GLU A 82 -19.01 9.55 10.92
CA GLU A 82 -20.44 9.29 11.01
C GLU A 82 -21.02 9.03 9.63
N ASP A 83 -20.64 9.83 8.64
CA ASP A 83 -21.13 9.65 7.30
C ASP A 83 -20.70 8.28 6.75
N MET A 84 -19.46 7.89 7.01
CA MET A 84 -18.94 6.62 6.53
C MET A 84 -19.69 5.45 7.15
N ILE A 85 -20.00 5.57 8.44
CA ILE A 85 -20.75 4.53 9.12
C ILE A 85 -22.15 4.41 8.53
N MET A 86 -22.78 5.54 8.25
CA MET A 86 -24.12 5.52 7.74
C MET A 86 -24.25 4.86 6.37
N VAL A 87 -23.22 4.95 5.54
CA VAL A 87 -23.26 4.30 4.25
C VAL A 87 -22.61 2.93 4.27
N GLY A 88 -22.23 2.44 5.44
CA GLY A 88 -21.66 1.09 5.54
C GLY A 88 -20.19 1.00 5.16
N ASN A 89 -19.49 2.14 5.06
CA ASN A 89 -18.10 2.14 4.68
C ASN A 89 -17.28 2.55 5.90
N ILE A 90 -17.15 1.67 6.85
CA ILE A 90 -16.54 1.97 8.13
C ILE A 90 -15.02 1.96 8.02
N PRO A 91 -14.33 2.99 8.53
CA PRO A 91 -12.86 2.98 8.47
C PRO A 91 -12.31 1.95 9.44
N ASP A 92 -11.13 1.42 9.13
CA ASP A 92 -10.49 0.44 10.00
C ASP A 92 -9.83 1.11 11.19
N ILE A 93 -9.30 2.30 11.02
CA ILE A 93 -8.61 3.01 12.09
C ILE A 93 -9.06 4.46 12.11
N VAL A 94 -9.36 4.96 13.30
CA VAL A 94 -9.69 6.37 13.50
C VAL A 94 -8.63 6.93 14.44
N SER A 95 -7.86 7.90 13.98
CA SER A 95 -6.76 8.46 14.76
C SER A 95 -7.15 9.84 15.26
N PHE A 96 -7.21 10.01 16.56
CA PHE A 96 -7.58 11.29 17.16
C PHE A 96 -6.38 12.13 17.48
#